data_c69e44d52ecb9f1a6ffd3bbc0dd0fb29
#
_entry.id   c69e44d52ecb9f1a6ffd3bbc0dd0fb29
#
_cell.length_a   1.000
_cell.length_b   1.000
_cell.length_c   1.000
_cell.angle_alpha   90.00
_cell.angle_beta   90.00
_cell.angle_gamma   90.00
#
_symmetry.space_group_name_H-M   'P 1'
#
loop_
_entity.id
_entity.type
_entity.pdbx_description
1 polymer ?
#
loop_
_entity_poly.entity_id
_entity_poly.type
_entity_poly.pdbx_seq_one_letter_code
_entity_poly.pdbx_strand_id
1 'polypeptide(L)'
;MIKHIVMWKFKDYAEGFSKEDNIAKVKSMLEALPEKIDFIREMHVEVNVNPKEGMYDAMLISAFDSIEDVQKYRVHPEHKKISSYVALIKTDRASVDYEI
;
A
#
# COMPACT_ATOMS: atom_id res chain seq x y z
N MET A 1 -1.87 19.57 1.77
CA MET A 1 -1.68 18.15 2.14
C MET A 1 -1.52 17.32 0.88
N ILE A 2 -0.66 16.35 0.92
CA ILE A 2 -0.41 15.47 -0.24
C ILE A 2 -1.11 14.15 0.00
N LYS A 3 -1.91 13.71 -0.97
CA LYS A 3 -2.46 12.36 -1.02
C LYS A 3 -1.52 11.47 -1.84
N HIS A 4 -1.19 10.32 -1.30
CA HIS A 4 -0.36 9.32 -1.94
C HIS A 4 -1.21 8.06 -2.12
N ILE A 5 -1.54 7.73 -3.36
CA ILE A 5 -2.42 6.62 -3.70
C ILE A 5 -1.61 5.57 -4.45
N VAL A 6 -1.77 4.31 -4.05
CA VAL A 6 -1.12 3.18 -4.71
C VAL A 6 -2.16 2.12 -4.98
N MET A 7 -2.10 1.50 -6.15
CA MET A 7 -2.95 0.37 -6.49
C MET A 7 -2.08 -0.82 -6.86
N TRP A 8 -2.53 -2.02 -6.50
CA TRP A 8 -1.80 -3.25 -6.80
C TRP A 8 -2.70 -4.31 -7.41
N LYS A 9 -2.08 -5.12 -8.27
CA LYS A 9 -2.58 -6.45 -8.63
C LYS A 9 -1.66 -7.48 -7.98
N PHE A 10 -2.24 -8.53 -7.45
CA PHE A 10 -1.50 -9.57 -6.74
C PHE A 10 -1.59 -10.91 -7.45
N LYS A 11 -0.59 -11.75 -7.21
CA LYS A 11 -0.58 -13.14 -7.66
C LYS A 11 -1.72 -13.90 -6.97
N ASP A 12 -2.27 -14.90 -7.65
CA ASP A 12 -3.33 -15.74 -7.05
C ASP A 12 -2.83 -16.49 -5.83
N TYR A 13 -1.55 -16.86 -5.83
CA TYR A 13 -0.89 -17.56 -4.73
C TYR A 13 0.58 -17.15 -4.70
N ALA A 14 1.08 -16.74 -3.55
CA ALA A 14 2.47 -16.36 -3.38
C ALA A 14 2.86 -16.45 -1.91
N GLU A 15 4.12 -16.79 -1.64
CA GLU A 15 4.72 -16.87 -0.31
C GLU A 15 3.91 -17.74 0.67
N GLY A 16 3.26 -18.79 0.14
CA GLY A 16 2.48 -19.72 0.95
C GLY A 16 1.05 -19.29 1.24
N PHE A 17 0.57 -18.19 0.64
CA PHE A 17 -0.75 -17.62 0.91
C PHE A 17 -1.54 -17.34 -0.37
N SER A 18 -2.87 -17.41 -0.25
CA SER A 18 -3.78 -16.99 -1.32
C SER A 18 -3.71 -15.47 -1.51
N LYS A 19 -4.27 -14.99 -2.63
CA LYS A 19 -4.39 -13.56 -2.90
C LYS A 19 -5.12 -12.85 -1.75
N GLU A 20 -6.25 -13.39 -1.31
CA GLU A 20 -7.08 -12.81 -0.25
C GLU A 20 -6.31 -12.69 1.06
N ASP A 21 -5.55 -13.71 1.42
CA ASP A 21 -4.75 -13.71 2.65
C ASP A 21 -3.60 -12.71 2.53
N ASN A 22 -2.97 -12.60 1.37
CA ASN A 22 -1.91 -11.63 1.15
C ASN A 22 -2.43 -10.20 1.20
N ILE A 23 -3.61 -9.93 0.65
CA ILE A 23 -4.24 -8.60 0.72
C ILE A 23 -4.52 -8.25 2.19
N ALA A 24 -5.10 -9.17 2.95
CA ALA A 24 -5.38 -8.95 4.37
C ALA A 24 -4.10 -8.67 5.16
N LYS A 25 -3.04 -9.38 4.85
CA LYS A 25 -1.72 -9.20 5.50
C LYS A 25 -1.15 -7.81 5.19
N VAL A 26 -1.15 -7.40 3.93
CA VAL A 26 -0.65 -6.09 3.50
C VAL A 26 -1.47 -4.97 4.14
N LYS A 27 -2.80 -5.11 4.15
CA LYS A 27 -3.70 -4.15 4.80
C LYS A 27 -3.33 -3.98 6.28
N SER A 28 -3.19 -5.08 7.01
CA SER A 28 -2.85 -5.05 8.43
C SER A 28 -1.50 -4.36 8.67
N MET A 29 -0.48 -4.70 7.87
CA MET A 29 0.85 -4.13 8.02
C MET A 29 0.88 -2.63 7.72
N LEU A 30 0.23 -2.20 6.63
CA LEU A 30 0.21 -0.78 6.25
C LEU A 30 -0.60 0.05 7.24
N GLU A 31 -1.76 -0.43 7.68
CA GLU A 31 -2.62 0.31 8.61
C GLU A 31 -2.01 0.44 10.00
N ALA A 32 -1.01 -0.37 10.33
CA ALA A 32 -0.26 -0.25 11.59
C ALA A 32 0.87 0.78 11.52
N LEU A 33 1.27 1.24 10.34
CA LEU A 33 2.40 2.15 10.17
C LEU A 33 2.23 3.51 10.87
N PRO A 34 1.03 4.12 10.94
CA PRO A 34 0.91 5.42 11.64
C PRO A 34 1.36 5.38 13.10
N GLU A 35 1.33 4.24 13.76
CA GLU A 35 1.83 4.09 15.13
C GLU A 35 3.36 4.08 15.19
N LYS A 36 4.02 3.80 14.07
CA LYS A 36 5.48 3.68 13.98
C LYS A 36 6.13 4.86 13.26
N ILE A 37 5.35 5.56 12.44
CA ILE A 37 5.82 6.69 11.62
C ILE A 37 4.89 7.87 11.89
N ASP A 38 5.32 8.81 12.71
CA ASP A 38 4.46 9.86 13.26
C ASP A 38 4.03 10.94 12.27
N PHE A 39 4.66 11.03 11.11
CA PHE A 39 4.28 12.02 10.08
C PHE A 39 3.29 11.49 9.04
N ILE A 40 2.77 10.27 9.20
CA ILE A 40 1.66 9.76 8.38
C ILE A 40 0.36 10.36 8.91
N ARG A 41 -0.43 11.02 8.04
CA ARG A 41 -1.69 11.67 8.44
C ARG A 41 -2.91 10.80 8.17
N GLU A 42 -2.82 9.93 7.18
CA GLU A 42 -3.90 9.01 6.82
C GLU A 42 -3.25 7.77 6.20
N MET A 43 -3.73 6.59 6.54
CA MET A 43 -3.24 5.35 5.92
C MET A 43 -4.26 4.24 6.09
N HIS A 44 -4.89 3.85 4.98
CA HIS A 44 -5.77 2.70 4.97
C HIS A 44 -5.76 2.04 3.61
N VAL A 45 -6.10 0.77 3.59
CA VAL A 45 -6.14 -0.07 2.38
C VAL A 45 -7.58 -0.46 2.13
N GLU A 46 -8.03 -0.23 0.89
CA GLU A 46 -9.35 -0.64 0.43
C GLU A 46 -9.20 -1.79 -0.54
N VAL A 47 -10.07 -2.78 -0.42
CA VAL A 47 -10.06 -3.98 -1.25
C VAL A 47 -11.13 -3.85 -2.33
N ASN A 48 -10.80 -4.22 -3.58
CA ASN A 48 -11.76 -4.20 -4.66
C ASN A 48 -12.89 -5.20 -4.38
N VAL A 49 -14.12 -4.71 -4.34
CA VAL A 49 -15.30 -5.55 -4.06
C VAL A 49 -15.92 -6.15 -5.32
N ASN A 50 -15.42 -5.77 -6.50
CA ASN A 50 -15.97 -6.23 -7.79
C ASN A 50 -14.81 -6.46 -8.77
N PRO A 51 -13.86 -7.35 -8.45
CA PRO A 51 -12.68 -7.57 -9.29
C PRO A 51 -13.06 -8.16 -10.64
N LYS A 52 -12.55 -7.55 -11.72
CA LYS A 52 -12.72 -7.99 -13.10
C LYS A 52 -11.38 -7.87 -13.80
N GLU A 53 -11.27 -8.54 -14.95
CA GLU A 53 -10.07 -8.44 -15.77
C GLU A 53 -9.73 -6.96 -16.04
N GLY A 54 -8.46 -6.62 -15.87
CA GLY A 54 -7.97 -5.26 -16.08
C GLY A 54 -8.10 -4.34 -14.88
N MET A 55 -8.79 -4.77 -13.81
CA MET A 55 -8.92 -3.96 -12.59
C MET A 55 -7.85 -4.34 -11.57
N TYR A 56 -7.50 -3.38 -10.72
CA TYR A 56 -6.59 -3.61 -9.60
C TYR A 56 -7.32 -4.27 -8.44
N ASP A 57 -6.57 -4.99 -7.60
CA ASP A 57 -7.14 -5.79 -6.51
C ASP A 57 -7.33 -5.01 -5.23
N ALA A 58 -6.45 -4.04 -4.96
CA ALA A 58 -6.49 -3.26 -3.72
C ALA A 58 -5.83 -1.90 -3.92
N MET A 59 -6.16 -0.97 -3.05
CA MET A 59 -5.67 0.41 -3.12
C MET A 59 -5.25 0.89 -1.75
N LEU A 60 -4.07 1.55 -1.68
CA LEU A 60 -3.65 2.30 -0.51
C LEU A 60 -4.08 3.75 -0.67
N ILE A 61 -4.72 4.29 0.36
CA ILE A 61 -5.02 5.71 0.47
C ILE A 61 -4.21 6.25 1.66
N SER A 62 -3.30 7.19 1.39
CA SER A 62 -2.48 7.77 2.43
C SER A 62 -2.33 9.28 2.23
N ALA A 63 -2.01 9.98 3.31
CA ALA A 63 -1.84 11.42 3.29
C ALA A 63 -0.65 11.86 4.14
N PHE A 64 0.01 12.90 3.68
CA PHE A 64 1.22 13.48 4.30
C PHE A 64 1.15 14.99 4.18
N ASP A 65 1.89 15.70 5.02
CA ASP A 65 1.92 17.16 4.98
C ASP A 65 2.66 17.70 3.74
N SER A 66 3.63 16.97 3.23
CA SER A 66 4.49 17.43 2.14
C SER A 66 5.02 16.27 1.29
N ILE A 67 5.56 16.62 0.12
CA ILE A 67 6.27 15.65 -0.74
C ILE A 67 7.52 15.12 -0.03
N GLU A 68 8.20 15.96 0.75
CA GLU A 68 9.38 15.52 1.52
C GLU A 68 9.00 14.39 2.47
N ASP A 69 7.83 14.49 3.12
CA ASP A 69 7.36 13.45 4.02
C ASP A 69 7.01 12.15 3.28
N VAL A 70 6.46 12.25 2.06
CA VAL A 70 6.24 11.07 1.22
C VAL A 70 7.57 10.37 0.92
N GLN A 71 8.61 11.14 0.61
CA GLN A 71 9.94 10.60 0.33
C GLN A 71 10.57 9.95 1.55
N LYS A 72 10.43 10.58 2.73
CA LYS A 72 10.89 10.00 4.00
C LYS A 72 10.19 8.69 4.30
N TYR A 73 8.89 8.62 4.04
CA TYR A 73 8.10 7.42 4.19
C TYR A 73 8.62 6.30 3.30
N ARG A 74 8.90 6.59 2.03
CA ARG A 74 9.37 5.59 1.07
C ARG A 74 10.66 4.91 1.51
N VAL A 75 11.57 5.63 2.14
CA VAL A 75 12.87 5.09 2.56
C VAL A 75 12.89 4.65 4.02
N HIS A 76 11.78 4.82 4.73
CA HIS A 76 11.69 4.46 6.14
C HIS A 76 11.82 2.94 6.31
N PRO A 77 12.63 2.46 7.28
CA PRO A 77 12.83 1.02 7.47
C PRO A 77 11.53 0.24 7.68
N GLU A 78 10.57 0.81 8.40
CA GLU A 78 9.29 0.14 8.65
C GLU A 78 8.47 0.00 7.36
N HIS A 79 8.52 0.98 6.45
CA HIS A 79 7.88 0.87 5.14
C HIS A 79 8.61 -0.16 4.26
N LYS A 80 9.95 -0.16 4.29
CA LYS A 80 10.74 -1.06 3.45
C LYS A 80 10.46 -2.53 3.75
N LYS A 81 10.18 -2.88 4.99
CA LYS A 81 9.80 -4.25 5.35
C LYS A 81 8.55 -4.68 4.59
N ILE A 82 7.57 -3.79 4.50
CA ILE A 82 6.31 -4.07 3.82
C ILE A 82 6.51 -4.09 2.30
N SER A 83 7.22 -3.11 1.75
CA SER A 83 7.43 -3.03 0.30
C SER A 83 8.24 -4.21 -0.22
N SER A 84 9.16 -4.74 0.57
CA SER A 84 9.90 -5.96 0.22
C SER A 84 8.98 -7.17 0.12
N TYR A 85 8.02 -7.30 1.03
CA TYR A 85 7.02 -8.37 0.97
C TYR A 85 6.09 -8.19 -0.23
N VAL A 86 5.60 -6.97 -0.45
CA VAL A 86 4.72 -6.65 -1.58
C VAL A 86 5.41 -6.98 -2.91
N ALA A 87 6.71 -6.72 -3.02
CA ALA A 87 7.48 -7.04 -4.22
C ALA A 87 7.43 -8.54 -4.58
N LEU A 88 7.30 -9.41 -3.58
CA LEU A 88 7.23 -10.87 -3.79
C LEU A 88 5.85 -11.35 -4.24
N ILE A 89 4.79 -10.59 -3.92
CA ILE A 89 3.41 -11.06 -4.12
C ILE A 89 2.65 -10.29 -5.19
N LYS A 90 3.12 -9.12 -5.61
CA LYS A 90 2.42 -8.32 -6.63
C LYS A 90 2.77 -8.74 -8.05
N THR A 91 1.84 -8.49 -8.97
CA THR A 91 2.08 -8.60 -10.41
C THR A 91 2.15 -7.24 -11.07
N ASP A 92 1.50 -6.22 -10.51
CA ASP A 92 1.45 -4.88 -11.09
C ASP A 92 1.23 -3.85 -10.00
N ARG A 93 1.65 -2.60 -10.27
CA ARG A 93 1.53 -1.49 -9.35
C ARG A 93 1.36 -0.18 -10.12
N ALA A 94 0.47 0.68 -9.63
CA ALA A 94 0.31 2.04 -10.13
C ALA A 94 0.24 2.99 -8.95
N SER A 95 0.68 4.23 -9.12
CA SER A 95 0.62 5.21 -8.03
C SER A 95 0.46 6.62 -8.57
N VAL A 96 -0.10 7.49 -7.74
CA VAL A 96 -0.25 8.90 -8.03
C VAL A 96 -0.16 9.69 -6.72
N ASP A 97 0.52 10.83 -6.76
CA ASP A 97 0.57 11.79 -5.67
C ASP A 97 -0.11 13.07 -6.15
N TYR A 98 -1.02 13.61 -5.34
CA TYR A 98 -1.68 14.87 -5.69
C TYR A 98 -1.91 15.72 -4.44
N GLU A 99 -2.06 17.03 -4.67
CA GLU A 99 -2.27 17.99 -3.59
C GLU A 99 -3.75 18.34 -3.46
N ILE A 100 -4.20 18.41 -2.21
CA ILE A 100 -5.57 18.84 -1.88
C ILE A 100 -5.54 20.12 -1.06
#